data_ac513d8fdf996574e0dc419252e39943
#
_entry.id   ac513d8fdf996574e0dc419252e39943
#
_cell.length_a   1.000
_cell.length_b   1.000
_cell.length_c   1.000
_cell.angle_alpha   90.00
_cell.angle_beta   90.00
_cell.angle_gamma   90.00
#
_symmetry.space_group_name_H-M   'P 1'
#
loop_
_entity.id
_entity.type
_entity.pdbx_description
1 polymer ?
#
loop_
_entity_poly.entity_id
_entity_poly.type
_entity_poly.pdbx_seq_one_letter_code
_entity_poly.pdbx_strand_id
1 'polypeptide(L)' 'MKKEFLDDEEAVKKFWDNVVDMCNRRGTTVTKLSLKLGKSPNHISNLKSQGINPTLVKIKNIAEALHIGITTLFKGI' A
#
# COMPACT_ATOMS: atom_id res chain seq x y z
N MET A 1 4.12 -11.98 26.32
CA MET A 1 5.20 -12.39 25.42
C MET A 1 5.24 -11.46 24.19
N LYS A 2 6.41 -10.99 23.84
CA LYS A 2 6.57 -10.07 22.70
C LYS A 2 6.44 -10.84 21.39
N LYS A 3 5.59 -10.35 20.49
CA LYS A 3 5.48 -10.93 19.15
C LYS A 3 6.74 -10.62 18.34
N GLU A 4 7.25 -11.61 17.64
CA GLU A 4 8.38 -11.46 16.74
C GLU A 4 7.92 -10.92 15.37
N PHE A 5 6.71 -11.31 14.93
CA PHE A 5 6.12 -10.91 13.67
C PHE A 5 4.72 -10.38 13.89
N LEU A 6 4.26 -9.50 12.97
CA LEU A 6 2.86 -9.09 12.92
C LEU A 6 2.00 -10.28 12.49
N ASP A 7 0.75 -10.36 12.96
CA ASP A 7 -0.19 -11.32 12.39
C ASP A 7 -0.61 -10.86 10.98
N ASP A 8 -1.34 -11.73 10.28
CA ASP A 8 -1.67 -11.48 8.87
C ASP A 8 -2.50 -10.21 8.68
N GLU A 9 -3.50 -9.97 9.52
CA GLU A 9 -4.34 -8.77 9.42
C GLU A 9 -3.54 -7.50 9.71
N GLU A 10 -2.68 -7.54 10.71
CA GLU A 10 -1.80 -6.41 11.05
C GLU A 10 -0.83 -6.10 9.91
N ALA A 11 -0.28 -7.13 9.28
CA ALA A 11 0.66 -6.97 8.16
C ALA A 11 -0.04 -6.31 6.97
N VAL A 12 -1.25 -6.77 6.62
CA VAL A 12 -2.02 -6.19 5.51
C VAL A 12 -2.38 -4.73 5.81
N LYS A 13 -2.85 -4.45 7.02
CA LYS A 13 -3.18 -3.08 7.43
C LYS A 13 -1.94 -2.19 7.35
N LYS A 14 -0.81 -2.66 7.85
CA LYS A 14 0.45 -1.90 7.84
C LYS A 14 0.90 -1.61 6.41
N PHE A 15 0.75 -2.57 5.50
CA PHE A 15 1.09 -2.35 4.10
C PHE A 15 0.28 -1.18 3.51
N TRP A 16 -1.05 -1.19 3.68
CA TRP A 16 -1.89 -0.12 3.12
C TRP A 16 -1.63 1.22 3.81
N ASP A 17 -1.34 1.22 5.11
CA ASP A 17 -0.95 2.44 5.82
C ASP A 17 0.35 3.00 5.23
N ASN A 18 1.31 2.13 4.88
CA ASN A 18 2.56 2.54 4.23
C ASN A 18 2.30 3.14 2.85
N VAL A 19 1.33 2.58 2.09
CA VAL A 19 0.97 3.15 0.78
C VAL A 19 0.43 4.56 0.94
N VAL A 20 -0.47 4.79 1.89
CA VAL A 20 -1.01 6.13 2.17
C VAL A 20 0.11 7.09 2.60
N ASP A 21 0.98 6.65 3.49
CA ASP A 21 2.11 7.46 3.97
C ASP A 21 3.02 7.85 2.80
N MET A 22 3.34 6.92 1.93
CA MET A 22 4.21 7.21 0.78
C MET A 22 3.54 8.14 -0.23
N CYS A 23 2.22 8.04 -0.42
CA CYS A 23 1.50 9.02 -1.23
C CYS A 23 1.68 10.42 -0.65
N ASN A 24 1.49 10.57 0.65
CA ASN A 24 1.66 11.85 1.32
C ASN A 24 3.08 12.39 1.17
N ARG A 25 4.09 11.55 1.35
CA ARG A 25 5.50 11.94 1.22
C ARG A 25 5.87 12.34 -0.19
N ARG A 26 5.22 11.74 -1.20
CA ARG A 26 5.48 12.05 -2.61
C ARG A 26 4.58 13.17 -3.14
N GLY A 27 3.77 13.80 -2.28
CA GLY A 27 2.90 14.90 -2.67
C GLY A 27 1.74 14.48 -3.56
N THR A 28 1.28 13.25 -3.41
CA THR A 28 0.15 12.72 -4.16
C THR A 28 -0.93 12.16 -3.23
N THR A 29 -1.97 11.56 -3.77
CA THR A 29 -3.07 10.97 -3.01
C THR A 29 -3.34 9.56 -3.49
N VAL A 30 -4.04 8.77 -2.68
CA VAL A 30 -4.44 7.41 -3.09
C VAL A 30 -5.40 7.45 -4.28
N THR A 31 -6.18 8.52 -4.42
CA THR A 31 -7.05 8.72 -5.59
C THR A 31 -6.22 8.86 -6.85
N LYS A 32 -5.23 9.75 -6.84
CA LYS A 32 -4.32 9.94 -7.98
C LYS A 32 -3.52 8.69 -8.29
N LEU A 33 -3.07 7.98 -7.26
CA LEU A 33 -2.37 6.71 -7.43
C LEU A 33 -3.27 5.69 -8.12
N SER A 34 -4.53 5.57 -7.69
CA SER A 34 -5.49 4.65 -8.29
C SER A 34 -5.67 4.94 -9.79
N LEU A 35 -5.83 6.20 -10.15
CA LEU A 35 -5.95 6.62 -11.56
C LEU A 35 -4.68 6.30 -12.34
N LYS A 36 -3.51 6.53 -11.75
CA LYS A 36 -2.22 6.23 -12.39
C LYS A 36 -2.05 4.74 -12.65
N LEU A 37 -2.67 3.89 -11.83
CA LEU A 37 -2.68 2.44 -12.02
C LEU A 37 -3.72 1.98 -13.06
N GLY A 38 -4.45 2.92 -13.66
CA GLY A 38 -5.49 2.59 -14.65
C GLY A 38 -6.77 2.06 -14.01
N LYS A 39 -7.02 2.39 -12.75
CA LYS A 39 -8.17 1.91 -11.98
C LYS A 39 -9.11 3.06 -11.65
N SER A 40 -10.26 2.73 -11.02
CA SER A 40 -11.20 3.73 -10.55
C SER A 40 -10.57 4.61 -9.45
N PRO A 41 -11.09 5.84 -9.23
CA PRO A 41 -10.54 6.73 -8.20
C PRO A 41 -10.53 6.13 -6.79
N ASN A 42 -11.45 5.21 -6.50
CA ASN A 42 -11.61 4.63 -5.17
C ASN A 42 -10.90 3.28 -5.00
N HIS A 43 -10.13 2.85 -6.00
CA HIS A 43 -9.53 1.50 -6.02
C HIS A 43 -8.68 1.22 -4.77
N ILE A 44 -7.68 2.05 -4.51
CA ILE A 44 -6.77 1.84 -3.37
C ILE A 44 -7.52 1.99 -2.04
N SER A 45 -8.38 3.01 -1.92
CA SER A 45 -9.17 3.21 -0.70
C SER A 45 -10.05 2.00 -0.38
N ASN A 46 -10.65 1.40 -1.42
CA ASN A 46 -11.47 0.21 -1.24
C ASN A 46 -10.64 -1.00 -0.80
N LEU A 47 -9.47 -1.21 -1.43
CA LEU A 47 -8.57 -2.30 -1.03
C LEU A 47 -8.14 -2.16 0.43
N LYS A 48 -7.80 -0.94 0.85
CA LYS A 48 -7.41 -0.64 2.22
C LYS A 48 -8.56 -0.91 3.19
N SER A 49 -9.75 -0.39 2.91
CA SER A 49 -10.89 -0.53 3.83
C SER A 49 -11.37 -1.97 3.95
N GLN A 50 -11.24 -2.74 2.89
CA GLN A 50 -11.61 -4.16 2.89
C GLN A 50 -10.51 -5.08 3.42
N GLY A 51 -9.33 -4.54 3.70
CA GLY A 51 -8.21 -5.35 4.18
C GLY A 51 -7.75 -6.40 3.17
N ILE A 52 -7.77 -6.05 1.88
CA ILE A 52 -7.39 -6.98 0.82
C ILE A 52 -5.88 -7.23 0.85
N ASN A 53 -5.50 -8.51 0.84
CA ASN A 53 -4.10 -8.91 0.74
C ASN A 53 -3.61 -8.59 -0.68
N PRO A 54 -2.64 -7.67 -0.84
CA PRO A 54 -2.20 -7.26 -2.16
C PRO A 54 -1.41 -8.38 -2.84
N THR A 55 -1.58 -8.50 -4.16
CA THR A 55 -0.77 -9.41 -4.95
C THR A 55 0.63 -8.83 -5.15
N LEU A 56 1.61 -9.67 -5.45
CA LEU A 56 2.96 -9.22 -5.76
C LEU A 56 2.98 -8.21 -6.91
N VAL A 57 2.17 -8.46 -7.95
CA VAL A 57 2.08 -7.56 -9.09
C VAL A 57 1.51 -6.20 -8.67
N LYS A 58 0.48 -6.19 -7.83
CA LYS A 58 -0.09 -4.96 -7.31
C LYS A 58 0.95 -4.16 -6.53
N ILE A 59 1.71 -4.83 -5.66
CA ILE A 59 2.78 -4.20 -4.87
C ILE A 59 3.82 -3.56 -5.80
N LYS A 60 4.27 -4.30 -6.80
CA LYS A 60 5.22 -3.83 -7.80
C LYS A 60 4.69 -2.59 -8.53
N ASN A 61 3.45 -2.64 -8.99
CA ASN A 61 2.85 -1.55 -9.74
C ASN A 61 2.70 -0.29 -8.89
N ILE A 62 2.34 -0.44 -7.62
CA ILE A 62 2.25 0.70 -6.68
C ILE A 62 3.63 1.33 -6.49
N ALA A 63 4.65 0.51 -6.25
CA ALA A 63 6.02 1.00 -6.06
C ALA A 63 6.51 1.77 -7.29
N GLU A 64 6.29 1.24 -8.48
CA GLU A 64 6.66 1.89 -9.73
C GLU A 64 5.93 3.23 -9.89
N ALA A 65 4.63 3.25 -9.62
CA ALA A 65 3.82 4.47 -9.76
C ALA A 65 4.28 5.57 -8.79
N LEU A 66 4.78 5.19 -7.62
CA LEU A 66 5.28 6.13 -6.61
C LEU A 66 6.77 6.41 -6.75
N HIS A 67 7.45 5.75 -7.69
CA HIS A 67 8.91 5.88 -7.88
C HIS A 67 9.70 5.55 -6.61
N ILE A 68 9.32 4.46 -5.95
CA ILE A 68 9.99 3.97 -4.73
C ILE A 68 10.37 2.50 -4.89
N GLY A 69 11.28 2.04 -4.05
CA GLY A 69 11.59 0.61 -3.98
C GLY A 69 10.47 -0.16 -3.28
N ILE A 70 10.28 -1.42 -3.67
CA ILE A 70 9.27 -2.29 -3.06
C ILE A 70 9.46 -2.37 -1.54
N THR A 71 10.69 -2.46 -1.08
CA THR A 71 10.99 -2.59 0.36
C THR A 71 10.47 -1.42 1.19
N THR A 72 10.33 -0.23 0.59
CA THR A 72 9.78 0.94 1.27
C THR A 72 8.34 0.70 1.70
N LEU A 73 7.58 -0.12 0.94
CA LEU A 73 6.20 -0.44 1.26
C LEU A 73 6.08 -1.46 2.40
N PHE A 74 7.17 -2.13 2.76
CA PHE A 74 7.18 -3.14 3.81
C PHE A 74 7.73 -2.64 5.15
N LYS A 75 7.93 -1.35 5.28
CA LYS A 75 8.47 -0.76 6.50
C LYS A 75 7.58 -1.11 7.70
N GLY A 76 8.19 -1.70 8.72
CA GLY A 76 7.48 -2.10 9.94
C GLY A 76 6.70 -3.41 9.81
N ILE A 77 6.82 -4.09 8.70
CA ILE A 77 6.26 -5.43 8.51
C ILE A 77 7.37 -6.47 8.64
#